data_4e8fad5897d266473daac0644e05addd
#
_entry.id   4e8fad5897d266473daac0644e05addd
#
_cell.length_a   1.000
_cell.length_b   1.000
_cell.length_c   1.000
_cell.angle_alpha   90.00
_cell.angle_beta   90.00
_cell.angle_gamma   90.00
#
_symmetry.space_group_name_H-M   'P 1'
#
loop_
_entity.id
_entity.type
_entity.pdbx_description
1 polymer ?
#
loop_
_entity_poly.entity_id
_entity_poly.type
_entity_poly.pdbx_seq_one_letter_code
_entity_poly.pdbx_strand_id
1 'polypeptide(L)'
;MPDLLPTTLIARIEGLLATEVDGETVLMHVEQGQYYGLARSAHVIWELLATPLTFDQLCAQLTQRYAGAPEQITADSRRFVEKMAAETLVSLS
;
A
#
# COMPACT_ATOMS: atom_id res chain seq x y z
N MET A 1 3.75 0.13 -17.72
CA MET A 1 3.25 0.33 -16.36
C MET A 1 2.90 1.80 -16.16
N PRO A 2 1.73 2.13 -15.63
CA PRO A 2 1.39 3.53 -15.42
C PRO A 2 2.30 4.14 -14.35
N ASP A 3 2.68 5.39 -14.54
CA ASP A 3 3.43 6.13 -13.54
C ASP A 3 2.54 6.41 -12.32
N LEU A 4 3.14 6.43 -11.15
CA LEU A 4 2.42 6.77 -9.93
C LEU A 4 2.36 8.30 -9.80
N LEU A 5 1.27 8.85 -10.31
CA LEU A 5 0.98 10.28 -10.24
C LEU A 5 0.16 10.60 -8.99
N PRO A 6 0.10 11.87 -8.56
CA PRO A 6 -0.76 12.23 -7.42
C PRO A 6 -2.20 11.80 -7.57
N THR A 7 -2.71 11.76 -8.81
CA THR A 7 -4.10 11.39 -9.11
C THR A 7 -4.27 9.90 -9.42
N THR A 8 -3.19 9.12 -9.42
CA THR A 8 -3.28 7.68 -9.67
C THR A 8 -4.05 7.01 -8.55
N LEU A 9 -5.10 6.26 -8.91
CA LEU A 9 -5.91 5.53 -7.95
C LEU A 9 -5.25 4.20 -7.61
N ILE A 10 -5.11 3.94 -6.33
CA ILE A 10 -4.50 2.71 -5.80
C ILE A 10 -5.60 1.87 -5.18
N ALA A 11 -5.74 0.64 -5.62
CA ALA A 11 -6.74 -0.28 -5.08
C ALA A 11 -6.10 -1.63 -4.81
N ARG A 12 -6.57 -2.32 -3.76
CA ARG A 12 -6.14 -3.69 -3.48
C ARG A 12 -6.59 -4.59 -4.62
N ILE A 13 -5.73 -5.55 -4.98
CA ILE A 13 -6.11 -6.59 -5.94
C ILE A 13 -7.12 -7.53 -5.28
N GLU A 14 -8.12 -7.96 -6.02
CA GLU A 14 -9.08 -8.96 -5.56
C GLU A 14 -8.42 -10.35 -5.56
N GLY A 15 -8.92 -11.22 -4.69
CA GLY A 15 -8.44 -12.60 -4.64
C GLY A 15 -7.26 -12.81 -3.71
N LEU A 16 -6.82 -11.77 -3.00
CA LEU A 16 -5.81 -11.94 -1.96
C LEU A 16 -6.48 -12.38 -0.66
N LEU A 17 -5.82 -13.27 0.06
CA LEU A 17 -6.19 -13.58 1.44
C LEU A 17 -5.36 -12.71 2.37
N ALA A 18 -6.00 -12.13 3.37
CA ALA A 18 -5.32 -11.28 4.33
C ALA A 18 -5.67 -11.70 5.73
N THR A 19 -4.66 -11.78 6.58
CA THR A 19 -4.80 -12.11 8.00
C THR A 19 -3.97 -11.13 8.80
N GLU A 20 -4.47 -10.73 9.96
CA GLU A 20 -3.73 -9.87 10.87
C GLU A 20 -3.22 -10.69 12.04
N VAL A 21 -1.92 -10.59 12.32
CA VAL A 21 -1.25 -11.29 13.42
C VAL A 21 -0.36 -10.29 14.14
N ASP A 22 -0.67 -9.99 15.40
CA ASP A 22 0.12 -9.10 16.26
C ASP A 22 0.40 -7.73 15.62
N GLY A 23 -0.60 -7.13 14.98
CA GLY A 23 -0.46 -5.82 14.35
C GLY A 23 0.25 -5.83 13.02
N GLU A 24 0.54 -7.01 12.47
CA GLU A 24 1.09 -7.16 11.15
C GLU A 24 0.06 -7.80 10.22
N THR A 25 0.08 -7.44 8.95
CA THR A 25 -0.77 -8.07 7.94
C THR A 25 0.04 -9.11 7.20
N VAL A 26 -0.52 -10.32 7.08
CA VAL A 26 0.05 -11.36 6.22
C VAL A 26 -0.88 -11.51 5.02
N LEU A 27 -0.33 -11.27 3.83
CA LEU A 27 -1.06 -11.44 2.57
C LEU A 27 -0.64 -12.73 1.91
N MET A 28 -1.60 -13.45 1.32
CA MET A 28 -1.32 -14.59 0.48
C MET A 28 -1.87 -14.33 -0.92
N HIS A 29 -0.99 -14.38 -1.90
CA HIS A 29 -1.37 -14.31 -3.29
C HIS A 29 -1.66 -15.74 -3.77
N VAL A 30 -2.95 -16.09 -3.84
CA VAL A 30 -3.38 -17.47 -4.06
C VAL A 30 -2.85 -18.03 -5.38
N GLU A 31 -2.94 -17.26 -6.46
CA GLU A 31 -2.51 -17.72 -7.77
C GLU A 31 -1.01 -17.97 -7.84
N GLN A 32 -0.20 -17.13 -7.19
CA GLN A 32 1.24 -17.23 -7.22
C GLN A 32 1.79 -18.08 -6.07
N GLY A 33 0.97 -18.38 -5.07
CA GLY A 33 1.39 -19.16 -3.92
C GLY A 33 2.42 -18.46 -3.06
N GLN A 34 2.42 -17.13 -3.04
CA GLN A 34 3.40 -16.34 -2.30
C GLN A 34 2.77 -15.63 -1.11
N TYR A 35 3.56 -15.48 -0.06
CA TYR A 35 3.17 -14.79 1.16
C TYR A 35 3.95 -13.50 1.30
N TYR A 36 3.30 -12.47 1.85
CA TYR A 36 3.92 -11.15 2.09
C TYR A 36 3.56 -10.71 3.50
N GLY A 37 4.58 -10.36 4.28
CA GLY A 37 4.38 -9.79 5.61
C GLY A 37 4.45 -8.26 5.55
N LEU A 38 3.43 -7.59 6.05
CA LEU A 38 3.36 -6.14 6.09
C LEU A 38 3.33 -5.70 7.54
N ALA A 39 4.41 -5.03 7.98
CA ALA A 39 4.54 -4.56 9.36
C ALA A 39 4.67 -3.05 9.38
N ARG A 40 4.34 -2.43 10.52
CA ARG A 40 4.52 -1.00 10.76
C ARG A 40 3.81 -0.13 9.72
N SER A 41 4.53 0.75 9.05
CA SER A 41 3.93 1.65 8.05
C SER A 41 3.31 0.90 6.87
N ALA A 42 3.88 -0.22 6.47
CA ALA A 42 3.32 -1.05 5.42
C ALA A 42 1.93 -1.58 5.81
N HIS A 43 1.78 -2.04 7.05
CA HIS A 43 0.49 -2.46 7.58
C HIS A 43 -0.52 -1.31 7.57
N VAL A 44 -0.10 -0.12 7.99
CA VAL A 44 -0.98 1.06 8.00
C VAL A 44 -1.42 1.43 6.60
N ILE A 45 -0.50 1.43 5.63
CA ILE A 45 -0.85 1.73 4.24
C ILE A 45 -1.87 0.72 3.72
N TRP A 46 -1.66 -0.55 4.00
CA TRP A 46 -2.61 -1.59 3.59
C TRP A 46 -4.00 -1.37 4.18
N GLU A 47 -4.07 -1.01 5.47
CA GLU A 47 -5.34 -0.71 6.14
C GLU A 47 -6.04 0.50 5.51
N LEU A 48 -5.29 1.56 5.20
CA LEU A 48 -5.85 2.74 4.55
C LEU A 48 -6.42 2.43 3.18
N LEU A 49 -5.85 1.47 2.47
CA LEU A 49 -6.29 1.05 1.14
C LEU A 49 -7.50 0.10 1.17
N ALA A 50 -8.12 -0.10 2.33
CA ALA A 50 -9.41 -0.81 2.40
C ALA A 50 -10.45 -0.16 1.50
N THR A 51 -10.33 1.15 1.30
CA THR A 51 -11.06 1.90 0.26
C THR A 51 -10.03 2.41 -0.74
N PRO A 52 -10.27 2.33 -2.04
CA PRO A 52 -9.32 2.87 -3.02
C PRO A 52 -9.03 4.35 -2.77
N LEU A 53 -7.77 4.73 -2.83
CA LEU A 53 -7.30 6.10 -2.62
C LEU A 53 -6.38 6.52 -3.75
N THR A 54 -6.39 7.81 -4.09
CA THR A 54 -5.34 8.34 -4.94
C THR A 54 -4.04 8.40 -4.14
N PHE A 55 -2.91 8.43 -4.83
CA PHE A 55 -1.62 8.55 -4.17
C PHE A 55 -1.56 9.81 -3.29
N ASP A 56 -2.11 10.91 -3.78
CA ASP A 56 -2.16 12.16 -3.03
C ASP A 56 -2.96 12.03 -1.73
N GLN A 57 -4.12 11.38 -1.80
CA GLN A 57 -4.94 11.10 -0.62
C GLN A 57 -4.22 10.20 0.38
N LEU A 58 -3.54 9.18 -0.09
CA LEU A 58 -2.77 8.28 0.77
C LEU A 58 -1.67 9.05 1.50
N CYS A 59 -0.91 9.86 0.78
CA CYS A 59 0.17 10.66 1.38
C CYS A 59 -0.36 11.67 2.40
N ALA A 60 -1.50 12.29 2.12
CA ALA A 60 -2.13 13.23 3.04
C ALA A 60 -2.49 12.55 4.37
N GLN A 61 -3.08 11.36 4.30
CA GLN A 61 -3.43 10.61 5.51
C GLN A 61 -2.21 10.16 6.29
N LEU A 62 -1.16 9.72 5.60
CA LEU A 62 0.07 9.31 6.26
C LEU A 62 0.78 10.49 6.93
N THR A 63 0.78 11.65 6.29
CA THR A 63 1.37 12.86 6.86
C THR A 63 0.66 13.29 8.14
N GLN A 64 -0.65 13.04 8.25
CA GLN A 64 -1.39 13.32 9.48
C GLN A 64 -1.07 12.33 10.61
N ARG A 65 -0.70 11.11 10.27
CA ARG A 65 -0.45 10.05 11.26
C ARG A 65 0.97 10.04 11.78
N TYR A 66 1.93 10.45 10.96
CA TYR A 66 3.35 10.34 11.30
C TYR A 66 4.00 11.70 11.40
N ALA A 67 4.83 11.87 12.43
CA ALA A 67 5.67 13.03 12.58
C ALA A 67 6.93 12.82 11.73
N GLY A 68 7.03 13.52 10.63
CA GLY A 68 8.18 13.40 9.71
C GLY A 68 8.07 14.41 8.60
N ALA A 69 9.11 14.55 7.81
CA ALA A 69 9.10 15.45 6.67
C ALA A 69 8.12 14.91 5.62
N PRO A 70 7.15 15.72 5.15
CA PRO A 70 6.20 15.26 4.14
C PRO A 70 6.87 14.71 2.89
N GLU A 71 8.00 15.29 2.48
CA GLU A 71 8.74 14.83 1.30
C GLU A 71 9.28 13.42 1.50
N GLN A 72 9.76 13.11 2.71
CA GLN A 72 10.28 11.78 3.02
C GLN A 72 9.15 10.75 3.06
N ILE A 73 8.02 11.11 3.67
CA ILE A 73 6.84 10.24 3.72
C ILE A 73 6.37 9.93 2.30
N THR A 74 6.31 10.94 1.44
CA THR A 74 5.90 10.78 0.04
C THR A 74 6.86 9.86 -0.71
N ALA A 75 8.17 10.06 -0.54
CA ALA A 75 9.18 9.24 -1.23
C ALA A 75 9.13 7.79 -0.79
N ASP A 76 9.00 7.53 0.51
CA ASP A 76 8.93 6.18 1.05
C ASP A 76 7.64 5.49 0.62
N SER A 77 6.52 6.22 0.64
CA SER A 77 5.22 5.69 0.22
C SER A 77 5.23 5.34 -1.27
N ARG A 78 5.86 6.17 -2.10
CA ARG A 78 5.99 5.89 -3.54
C ARG A 78 6.72 4.58 -3.77
N ARG A 79 7.87 4.40 -3.14
CA ARG A 79 8.65 3.16 -3.29
C ARG A 79 7.86 1.93 -2.87
N PHE A 80 7.13 2.04 -1.76
CA PHE A 80 6.35 0.93 -1.25
C PHE A 80 5.17 0.59 -2.17
N VAL A 81 4.44 1.59 -2.63
CA VAL A 81 3.31 1.38 -3.55
C VAL A 81 3.78 0.80 -4.87
N GLU A 82 4.89 1.30 -5.41
CA GLU A 82 5.46 0.77 -6.64
C GLU A 82 5.86 -0.70 -6.48
N LYS A 83 6.44 -1.05 -5.33
CA LYS A 83 6.79 -2.43 -5.02
C LYS A 83 5.55 -3.32 -4.93
N MET A 84 4.51 -2.85 -4.24
CA MET A 84 3.25 -3.60 -4.15
C MET A 84 2.61 -3.80 -5.53
N ALA A 85 2.68 -2.79 -6.39
CA ALA A 85 2.15 -2.90 -7.75
C ALA A 85 2.95 -3.91 -8.56
N ALA A 86 4.28 -3.91 -8.43
CA ALA A 86 5.15 -4.88 -9.11
C ALA A 86 4.87 -6.31 -8.66
N GLU A 87 4.49 -6.50 -7.40
CA GLU A 87 4.14 -7.82 -6.84
C GLU A 87 2.67 -8.18 -7.08
N THR A 88 1.94 -7.36 -7.79
CA THR A 88 0.51 -7.56 -8.10
C THR A 88 -0.36 -7.63 -6.83
N LEU A 89 -0.03 -6.81 -5.83
CA LEU A 89 -0.82 -6.71 -4.60
C LEU A 89 -1.81 -5.55 -4.67
N VAL A 90 -1.51 -4.54 -5.49
CA VAL A 90 -2.41 -3.42 -5.75
C VAL A 90 -2.43 -3.15 -7.25
N SER A 91 -3.53 -2.50 -7.69
CA SER A 91 -3.64 -2.00 -9.06
C SER A 91 -3.51 -0.48 -9.05
N LEU A 92 -2.96 0.06 -10.11
CA LEU A 92 -2.83 1.51 -10.33
C LEU A 92 -3.67 1.89 -11.55
N SER A 93 -4.50 2.91 -11.40
CA SER A 93 -5.36 3.33 -12.51
C SER A 93 -5.59 4.84 -12.58
#